data_281e6f1e109cddc4ffc8f73a6eb44375
#
_entry.id   281e6f1e109cddc4ffc8f73a6eb44375
#
_cell.length_a   1.000
_cell.length_b   1.000
_cell.length_c   1.000
_cell.angle_alpha   90.00
_cell.angle_beta   90.00
_cell.angle_gamma   90.00
#
_symmetry.space_group_name_H-M   'P 1'
#
loop_
_entity.id
_entity.type
_entity.pdbx_description
1 polymer ?
#
loop_
_entity_poly.entity_id
_entity_poly.type
_entity_poly.pdbx_seq_one_letter_code
_entity_poly.pdbx_strand_id
1 'polypeptide(L)'
;TCQLINVTTNAINGEGIETDGIDFQMLYDFETSMGQAQVGINGVYLMTYDVGGCLSAGCDTYDAAGKYNTRASGSPIRLRSMPELKMNLMASLFNGPHYMRAFVRYVGEYDVSESFTNAGAFAASPMGYDAKSIDSHVTVDLHYTYAVNDELELTLGVVNAADEDPPKAPHEQGYDAFTHSPLGRVSTVGFKYQF
;
A
#
# COMPACT_ATOMS: atom_id res chain seq x y z
N THR A 1 -32.08 6.09 -33.82
CA THR A 1 -30.80 6.50 -33.22
C THR A 1 -31.07 7.62 -32.24
N CYS A 2 -30.95 7.35 -30.91
CA CYS A 2 -31.01 8.40 -29.91
C CYS A 2 -29.67 9.17 -29.94
N GLN A 3 -29.73 10.46 -30.20
CA GLN A 3 -28.59 11.34 -30.18
C GLN A 3 -28.56 12.06 -28.80
N LEU A 4 -27.46 11.94 -28.05
CA LEU A 4 -27.27 12.67 -26.81
C LEU A 4 -27.00 14.14 -27.16
N ILE A 5 -27.95 15.05 -26.80
CA ILE A 5 -27.89 16.47 -27.19
C ILE A 5 -27.23 17.32 -26.10
N ASN A 6 -27.38 16.94 -24.83
CA ASN A 6 -26.85 17.71 -23.72
C ASN A 6 -26.69 16.82 -22.48
N VAL A 7 -25.62 17.04 -21.71
CA VAL A 7 -25.39 16.47 -20.38
C VAL A 7 -25.13 17.61 -19.41
N THR A 8 -26.03 17.77 -18.43
CA THR A 8 -25.82 18.74 -17.34
C THR A 8 -25.34 18.01 -16.12
N THR A 9 -24.16 18.41 -15.60
CA THR A 9 -23.58 17.89 -14.36
C THR A 9 -23.52 19.02 -13.34
N ASN A 10 -24.04 18.77 -12.15
CA ASN A 10 -23.98 19.70 -11.02
C ASN A 10 -23.10 19.09 -9.92
N ALA A 11 -22.30 19.93 -9.27
CA ALA A 11 -21.64 19.54 -8.01
C ALA A 11 -22.68 19.62 -6.90
N ILE A 12 -22.74 18.58 -6.09
CA ILE A 12 -23.60 18.52 -4.90
C ILE A 12 -22.76 18.14 -3.69
N ASN A 13 -23.17 18.57 -2.50
CA ASN A 13 -22.58 18.08 -1.26
C ASN A 13 -23.09 16.66 -1.02
N GLY A 14 -22.17 15.69 -1.05
CA GLY A 14 -22.47 14.32 -0.67
C GLY A 14 -22.35 14.12 0.85
N GLU A 15 -22.72 12.94 1.32
CA GLU A 15 -22.41 12.50 2.68
C GLU A 15 -20.89 12.37 2.84
N GLY A 16 -20.41 12.62 4.07
CA GLY A 16 -18.99 12.61 4.39
C GLY A 16 -18.37 11.22 4.39
N ILE A 17 -17.07 11.20 4.58
CA ILE A 17 -16.30 10.00 4.94
C ILE A 17 -15.94 10.17 6.41
N GLU A 18 -16.19 9.13 7.21
CA GLU A 18 -15.75 9.04 8.59
C GLU A 18 -14.72 7.91 8.68
N THR A 19 -13.60 8.15 9.36
CA THR A 19 -12.55 7.16 9.50
C THR A 19 -11.99 7.18 10.91
N ASP A 20 -11.82 6.00 11.48
CA ASP A 20 -11.19 5.75 12.76
C ASP A 20 -10.03 4.77 12.60
N GLY A 21 -8.96 5.01 13.33
CA GLY A 21 -7.79 4.15 13.26
C GLY A 21 -6.74 4.51 14.30
N ILE A 22 -5.68 3.75 14.30
CA ILE A 22 -4.53 3.93 15.18
C ILE A 22 -3.27 4.09 14.34
N ASP A 23 -2.64 5.25 14.43
CA ASP A 23 -1.28 5.47 13.94
C ASP A 23 -0.30 5.17 15.08
N PHE A 24 0.70 4.35 14.80
CA PHE A 24 1.73 4.03 15.79
C PHE A 24 3.12 4.22 15.22
N GLN A 25 4.02 4.69 16.07
CA GLN A 25 5.43 4.84 15.74
C GLN A 25 6.30 4.62 16.97
N MET A 26 7.37 3.87 16.82
CA MET A 26 8.42 3.70 17.82
C MET A 26 9.77 3.70 17.13
N LEU A 27 10.75 4.35 17.76
CA LEU A 27 12.14 4.37 17.34
C LEU A 27 13.01 4.15 18.57
N TYR A 28 14.01 3.28 18.46
CA TYR A 28 14.89 2.96 19.55
C TYR A 28 16.36 2.88 19.07
N ASP A 29 17.22 3.70 19.68
CA ASP A 29 18.63 3.76 19.42
C ASP A 29 19.40 3.02 20.51
N PHE A 30 20.39 2.22 20.15
CA PHE A 30 21.22 1.49 21.09
C PHE A 30 22.61 1.23 20.53
N GLU A 31 23.57 1.04 21.43
CA GLU A 31 24.94 0.69 21.07
C GLU A 31 25.12 -0.82 21.06
N THR A 32 25.87 -1.30 20.06
CA THR A 32 26.26 -2.70 19.93
C THR A 32 27.77 -2.81 19.85
N SER A 33 28.28 -4.01 19.99
CA SER A 33 29.73 -4.28 19.76
C SER A 33 30.19 -3.99 18.33
N MET A 34 29.23 -3.89 17.38
CA MET A 34 29.49 -3.57 15.96
C MET A 34 29.27 -2.10 15.62
N GLY A 35 28.83 -1.28 16.57
CA GLY A 35 28.55 0.12 16.34
C GLY A 35 27.16 0.54 16.83
N GLN A 36 26.74 1.74 16.44
CA GLN A 36 25.46 2.31 16.81
C GLN A 36 24.33 1.73 15.94
N ALA A 37 23.33 1.17 16.59
CA ALA A 37 22.18 0.56 15.94
C ALA A 37 20.88 1.32 16.27
N GLN A 38 19.96 1.29 15.32
CA GLN A 38 18.63 1.84 15.50
C GLN A 38 17.61 0.84 14.95
N VAL A 39 16.51 0.64 15.67
CA VAL A 39 15.34 -0.11 15.20
C VAL A 39 14.10 0.76 15.29
N GLY A 40 13.20 0.58 14.36
CA GLY A 40 11.96 1.34 14.32
C GLY A 40 10.80 0.54 13.76
N ILE A 41 9.62 0.90 14.20
CA ILE A 41 8.36 0.43 13.64
C ILE A 41 7.45 1.63 13.47
N ASN A 42 6.74 1.69 12.36
CA ASN A 42 5.61 2.59 12.16
C ASN A 42 4.52 1.85 11.39
N GLY A 43 3.30 2.28 11.58
CA GLY A 43 2.17 1.68 10.88
C GLY A 43 0.86 2.38 11.18
N VAL A 44 -0.14 1.95 10.42
CA VAL A 44 -1.53 2.37 10.54
C VAL A 44 -2.38 1.13 10.68
N TYR A 45 -3.24 1.13 11.69
CA TYR A 45 -4.33 0.18 11.80
C TYR A 45 -5.65 0.92 11.59
N LEU A 46 -6.27 0.70 10.45
CA LEU A 46 -7.56 1.27 10.06
C LEU A 46 -8.68 0.44 10.68
N MET A 47 -9.42 1.02 11.60
CA MET A 47 -10.51 0.34 12.32
C MET A 47 -11.82 0.41 11.54
N THR A 48 -12.15 1.61 11.04
CA THR A 48 -13.32 1.84 10.21
C THR A 48 -13.00 2.85 9.11
N TYR A 49 -13.66 2.71 7.98
CA TYR A 49 -13.65 3.67 6.89
C TYR A 49 -15.06 3.76 6.30
N ASP A 50 -15.91 4.52 6.98
CA ASP A 50 -17.31 4.65 6.63
C ASP A 50 -17.51 5.66 5.52
N VAL A 51 -18.12 5.24 4.45
CA VAL A 51 -18.42 6.07 3.30
C VAL A 51 -19.93 6.29 3.22
N GLY A 52 -20.34 7.53 3.26
CA GLY A 52 -21.72 7.92 3.00
C GLY A 52 -22.13 7.52 1.57
N GLY A 53 -23.19 6.75 1.50
CA GLY A 53 -23.40 5.84 0.35
C GLY A 53 -23.83 6.48 -0.95
N CYS A 54 -24.46 7.65 -1.01
CA CYS A 54 -24.92 8.17 -2.28
C CYS A 54 -25.37 9.64 -2.30
N LEU A 55 -25.66 10.05 -3.53
CA LEU A 55 -26.14 11.38 -3.90
C LEU A 55 -27.64 11.59 -3.64
N SER A 56 -28.36 10.63 -3.05
CA SER A 56 -29.78 10.71 -2.74
C SER A 56 -30.07 10.13 -1.35
N ALA A 57 -31.05 10.73 -0.66
CA ALA A 57 -31.47 10.24 0.65
C ALA A 57 -31.90 8.77 0.59
N GLY A 58 -31.41 7.95 1.53
CA GLY A 58 -31.78 6.56 1.70
C GLY A 58 -30.75 5.52 1.25
N CYS A 59 -29.50 5.90 1.05
CA CYS A 59 -28.42 4.95 0.90
C CYS A 59 -27.72 4.70 2.24
N ASP A 60 -27.43 3.44 2.49
CA ASP A 60 -26.72 3.04 3.69
C ASP A 60 -25.24 3.44 3.61
N THR A 61 -24.67 3.87 4.73
CA THR A 61 -23.22 3.95 4.90
C THR A 61 -22.63 2.53 4.88
N TYR A 62 -21.42 2.40 4.40
CA TYR A 62 -20.74 1.11 4.45
C TYR A 62 -19.28 1.29 4.86
N ASP A 63 -18.80 0.36 5.64
CA ASP A 63 -17.42 0.29 6.07
C ASP A 63 -16.55 -0.37 4.98
N ALA A 64 -15.54 0.35 4.52
CA ALA A 64 -14.58 -0.09 3.52
C ALA A 64 -13.26 -0.60 4.10
N ALA A 65 -13.06 -0.51 5.44
CA ALA A 65 -11.85 -1.02 6.08
C ALA A 65 -11.70 -2.52 5.81
N GLY A 66 -10.49 -2.95 5.54
CA GLY A 66 -10.18 -4.33 5.20
C GLY A 66 -10.76 -4.83 3.87
N LYS A 67 -11.17 -3.92 2.95
CA LYS A 67 -11.84 -4.34 1.71
C LYS A 67 -11.19 -3.76 0.45
N TYR A 68 -11.24 -4.57 -0.60
CA TYR A 68 -10.81 -4.21 -1.95
C TYR A 68 -12.00 -3.86 -2.83
N ASN A 69 -11.91 -2.72 -3.52
CA ASN A 69 -12.84 -2.27 -4.57
C ASN A 69 -14.32 -2.26 -4.12
N THR A 70 -14.54 -1.84 -2.88
CA THR A 70 -15.89 -1.77 -2.31
C THR A 70 -16.69 -0.60 -2.87
N ARG A 71 -17.99 -0.80 -2.95
CA ARG A 71 -18.94 0.21 -3.42
C ARG A 71 -20.30 0.00 -2.76
N ALA A 72 -20.88 1.05 -2.20
CA ALA A 72 -22.26 0.97 -1.74
C ALA A 72 -23.24 0.73 -2.90
N SER A 73 -24.31 0.02 -2.62
CA SER A 73 -25.38 -0.19 -3.61
C SER A 73 -25.90 1.16 -4.11
N GLY A 74 -25.92 1.35 -5.43
CA GLY A 74 -26.37 2.60 -6.04
C GLY A 74 -25.38 3.76 -6.03
N SER A 75 -24.23 3.64 -5.34
CA SER A 75 -23.19 4.68 -5.31
C SER A 75 -22.32 4.66 -6.58
N PRO A 76 -22.04 5.81 -7.19
CA PRO A 76 -21.02 5.91 -8.24
C PRO A 76 -19.59 5.85 -7.68
N ILE A 77 -19.43 6.01 -6.36
CA ILE A 77 -18.11 6.06 -5.71
C ILE A 77 -17.61 4.64 -5.53
N ARG A 78 -16.43 4.35 -6.09
CA ARG A 78 -15.66 3.14 -5.82
C ARG A 78 -14.46 3.52 -4.98
N LEU A 79 -14.35 2.89 -3.83
CA LEU A 79 -13.13 2.90 -3.08
C LEU A 79 -12.22 1.79 -3.60
N ARG A 80 -10.95 2.10 -3.63
CA ARG A 80 -9.94 1.14 -4.04
C ARG A 80 -9.62 0.20 -2.89
N SER A 81 -8.39 -0.09 -2.63
CA SER A 81 -8.00 -0.99 -1.54
C SER A 81 -7.79 -0.23 -0.24
N MET A 82 -8.36 -0.76 0.83
CA MET A 82 -8.27 -0.21 2.20
C MET A 82 -7.81 -1.32 3.16
N PRO A 83 -6.59 -1.89 3.02
CA PRO A 83 -6.10 -2.85 4.00
C PRO A 83 -6.11 -2.27 5.42
N GLU A 84 -6.58 -3.05 6.40
CA GLU A 84 -6.66 -2.59 7.78
C GLU A 84 -5.28 -2.33 8.38
N LEU A 85 -4.30 -3.17 8.07
CA LEU A 85 -2.96 -3.04 8.65
C LEU A 85 -1.91 -2.81 7.56
N LYS A 86 -1.21 -1.69 7.69
CA LYS A 86 0.04 -1.42 6.96
C LYS A 86 1.11 -1.02 7.95
N MET A 87 2.27 -1.66 7.89
CA MET A 87 3.37 -1.31 8.78
C MET A 87 4.73 -1.46 8.10
N ASN A 88 5.70 -0.73 8.62
CA ASN A 88 7.10 -0.81 8.23
C ASN A 88 7.95 -1.05 9.47
N LEU A 89 8.85 -2.01 9.38
CA LEU A 89 9.94 -2.21 10.31
C LEU A 89 11.22 -1.66 9.69
N MET A 90 12.04 -1.03 10.49
CA MET A 90 13.34 -0.51 10.08
C MET A 90 14.41 -1.00 11.04
N ALA A 91 15.56 -1.40 10.51
CA ALA A 91 16.79 -1.60 11.26
C ALA A 91 17.93 -0.91 10.55
N SER A 92 18.79 -0.21 11.29
CA SER A 92 20.02 0.38 10.75
C SER A 92 21.20 0.18 11.68
N LEU A 93 22.39 0.16 11.09
CA LEU A 93 23.65 0.01 11.79
C LEU A 93 24.70 0.97 11.21
N PHE A 94 25.34 1.74 12.09
CA PHE A 94 26.50 2.57 11.79
C PHE A 94 27.76 1.90 12.38
N ASN A 95 28.72 1.62 11.53
CA ASN A 95 30.01 1.05 11.93
C ASN A 95 31.14 1.75 11.18
N GLY A 96 31.69 2.79 11.78
CA GLY A 96 32.74 3.60 11.13
C GLY A 96 32.25 4.16 9.78
N PRO A 97 32.90 3.83 8.65
CA PRO A 97 32.52 4.33 7.33
C PRO A 97 31.30 3.58 6.73
N HIS A 98 30.77 2.60 7.42
CA HIS A 98 29.69 1.73 6.92
C HIS A 98 28.34 2.13 7.52
N TYR A 99 27.35 2.33 6.66
CA TYR A 99 25.96 2.48 7.06
C TYR A 99 25.10 1.44 6.36
N MET A 100 24.39 0.65 7.13
CA MET A 100 23.49 -0.39 6.64
C MET A 100 22.07 -0.06 7.11
N ARG A 101 21.08 -0.28 6.26
CA ARG A 101 19.68 -0.15 6.61
C ARG A 101 18.86 -1.22 5.92
N ALA A 102 17.94 -1.81 6.66
CA ALA A 102 16.93 -2.72 6.16
C ALA A 102 15.54 -2.17 6.48
N PHE A 103 14.62 -2.33 5.54
CA PHE A 103 13.19 -2.07 5.74
C PHE A 103 12.42 -3.34 5.43
N VAL A 104 11.46 -3.67 6.28
CA VAL A 104 10.46 -4.70 6.01
C VAL A 104 9.11 -3.99 5.93
N ARG A 105 8.46 -4.06 4.77
CA ARG A 105 7.10 -3.53 4.59
C ARG A 105 6.12 -4.66 4.66
N TYR A 106 5.05 -4.45 5.41
CA TYR A 106 3.96 -5.39 5.56
C TYR A 106 2.63 -4.71 5.20
N VAL A 107 1.86 -5.40 4.39
CA VAL A 107 0.45 -5.10 4.12
C VAL A 107 -0.36 -6.30 4.55
N GLY A 108 -1.35 -6.09 5.42
CA GLY A 108 -2.24 -7.16 5.88
C GLY A 108 -3.12 -7.70 4.76
N GLU A 109 -3.67 -8.88 4.97
CA GLU A 109 -4.73 -9.46 4.14
C GLU A 109 -5.98 -8.57 4.17
N TYR A 110 -6.72 -8.52 3.06
CA TYR A 110 -7.98 -7.79 2.96
C TYR A 110 -8.95 -8.49 2.01
N ASP A 111 -10.25 -8.35 2.29
CA ASP A 111 -11.29 -9.05 1.58
C ASP A 111 -11.64 -8.39 0.25
N VAL A 112 -12.05 -9.20 -0.71
CA VAL A 112 -12.68 -8.72 -1.95
C VAL A 112 -14.16 -8.50 -1.71
N SER A 113 -14.63 -7.27 -1.90
CA SER A 113 -16.02 -6.92 -1.65
C SER A 113 -16.99 -7.77 -2.49
N GLU A 114 -18.04 -8.28 -1.86
CA GLU A 114 -19.10 -9.03 -2.54
C GLU A 114 -19.77 -8.22 -3.67
N SER A 115 -19.83 -6.90 -3.53
CA SER A 115 -20.38 -6.03 -4.57
C SER A 115 -19.55 -6.05 -5.85
N PHE A 116 -18.28 -6.42 -5.76
CA PHE A 116 -17.42 -6.59 -6.91
C PHE A 116 -17.65 -7.95 -7.60
N THR A 117 -17.83 -9.01 -6.82
CA THR A 117 -18.07 -10.37 -7.34
C THR A 117 -19.47 -10.49 -7.99
N ASN A 118 -20.45 -9.74 -7.51
CA ASN A 118 -21.84 -9.77 -8.00
C ASN A 118 -22.15 -8.78 -9.13
N ALA A 119 -21.26 -7.85 -9.43
CA ALA A 119 -21.50 -6.84 -10.48
C ALA A 119 -21.17 -7.38 -11.87
N GLY A 120 -21.95 -8.31 -12.37
CA GLY A 120 -22.05 -8.93 -13.71
C GLY A 120 -21.02 -8.63 -14.83
N ALA A 121 -20.37 -7.49 -14.82
CA ALA A 121 -19.32 -7.12 -15.76
C ALA A 121 -17.92 -7.62 -15.39
N PHE A 122 -17.72 -8.04 -14.15
CA PHE A 122 -16.47 -8.58 -13.63
C PHE A 122 -16.66 -9.92 -12.91
N ALA A 123 -17.83 -10.53 -13.03
CA ALA A 123 -18.15 -11.86 -12.49
C ALA A 123 -17.23 -12.98 -13.03
N ALA A 124 -16.55 -12.71 -14.11
CA ALA A 124 -15.37 -13.45 -14.54
C ALA A 124 -14.21 -12.46 -14.51
N SER A 125 -13.40 -12.50 -13.46
CA SER A 125 -12.07 -11.91 -13.55
C SER A 125 -11.49 -12.35 -14.90
N PRO A 126 -11.00 -11.42 -15.74
CA PRO A 126 -10.39 -11.78 -17.02
C PRO A 126 -9.26 -12.80 -16.88
N MET A 127 -8.75 -12.94 -15.65
CA MET A 127 -7.68 -13.85 -15.24
C MET A 127 -8.16 -15.13 -14.55
N GLY A 128 -9.48 -15.35 -14.42
CA GLY A 128 -10.03 -16.58 -13.82
C GLY A 128 -9.82 -16.73 -12.31
N TYR A 129 -9.52 -15.65 -11.59
CA TYR A 129 -9.37 -15.68 -10.15
C TYR A 129 -10.70 -15.37 -9.46
N ASP A 130 -11.24 -16.36 -8.78
CA ASP A 130 -12.37 -16.22 -7.84
C ASP A 130 -11.82 -16.04 -6.42
N ALA A 131 -10.98 -15.01 -6.23
CA ALA A 131 -10.40 -14.73 -4.94
C ALA A 131 -11.41 -13.97 -4.07
N LYS A 132 -11.65 -14.48 -2.87
CA LYS A 132 -12.46 -13.82 -1.85
C LYS A 132 -11.64 -12.85 -1.00
N SER A 133 -10.35 -13.06 -0.93
CA SER A 133 -9.38 -12.21 -0.23
C SER A 133 -8.12 -12.00 -1.07
N ILE A 134 -7.38 -10.99 -0.72
CA ILE A 134 -6.04 -10.70 -1.22
C ILE A 134 -5.09 -10.95 -0.07
N ASP A 135 -4.15 -11.86 -0.27
CA ASP A 135 -3.22 -12.31 0.77
C ASP A 135 -2.34 -11.16 1.28
N SER A 136 -1.85 -11.30 2.49
CA SER A 136 -0.86 -10.38 3.05
C SER A 136 0.43 -10.37 2.22
N HIS A 137 1.12 -9.24 2.20
CA HIS A 137 2.33 -9.04 1.39
C HIS A 137 3.47 -8.48 2.23
N VAL A 138 4.65 -9.08 2.09
CA VAL A 138 5.86 -8.66 2.77
C VAL A 138 6.96 -8.40 1.75
N THR A 139 7.57 -7.21 1.79
CA THR A 139 8.77 -6.92 0.98
C THR A 139 9.90 -6.44 1.87
N VAL A 140 11.13 -6.73 1.45
CA VAL A 140 12.35 -6.35 2.16
C VAL A 140 13.22 -5.49 1.26
N ASP A 141 13.59 -4.30 1.74
CA ASP A 141 14.53 -3.43 1.07
C ASP A 141 15.82 -3.35 1.87
N LEU A 142 16.93 -3.35 1.17
CA LEU A 142 18.27 -3.25 1.76
C LEU A 142 19.01 -2.05 1.18
N HIS A 143 19.67 -1.30 2.04
CA HIS A 143 20.53 -0.18 1.66
C HIS A 143 21.86 -0.29 2.37
N TYR A 144 22.94 -0.04 1.64
CA TYR A 144 24.27 0.01 2.16
C TYR A 144 25.00 1.23 1.60
N THR A 145 25.63 1.98 2.49
CA THR A 145 26.44 3.14 2.14
C THR A 145 27.84 2.96 2.72
N TYR A 146 28.84 3.25 1.93
CA TYR A 146 30.25 3.20 2.31
C TYR A 146 30.93 4.56 2.03
N ALA A 147 31.34 5.23 3.10
CA ALA A 147 32.17 6.44 2.99
C ALA A 147 33.63 6.01 2.73
N VAL A 148 34.05 6.10 1.48
CA VAL A 148 35.43 5.74 1.07
C VAL A 148 36.44 6.71 1.68
N ASN A 149 36.10 7.98 1.68
CA ASN A 149 36.81 9.08 2.32
C ASN A 149 35.83 10.27 2.51
N ASP A 150 36.33 11.43 2.95
CA ASP A 150 35.50 12.61 3.20
C ASP A 150 34.83 13.19 1.93
N GLU A 151 35.31 12.82 0.74
CA GLU A 151 34.84 13.33 -0.53
C GLU A 151 33.97 12.33 -1.32
N LEU A 152 34.15 11.01 -1.11
CA LEU A 152 33.54 9.97 -1.90
C LEU A 152 32.71 9.00 -1.05
N GLU A 153 31.44 8.87 -1.41
CA GLU A 153 30.50 7.92 -0.84
C GLU A 153 29.94 6.99 -1.93
N LEU A 154 29.89 5.71 -1.66
CA LEU A 154 29.28 4.68 -2.51
C LEU A 154 28.00 4.17 -1.86
N THR A 155 26.94 4.00 -2.67
CA THR A 155 25.66 3.51 -2.20
C THR A 155 25.22 2.31 -3.03
N LEU A 156 24.73 1.28 -2.37
CA LEU A 156 24.07 0.11 -2.94
C LEU A 156 22.66 0.03 -2.38
N GLY A 157 21.68 -0.18 -3.23
CA GLY A 157 20.29 -0.37 -2.84
C GLY A 157 19.71 -1.60 -3.52
N VAL A 158 18.90 -2.36 -2.79
CA VAL A 158 18.10 -3.46 -3.33
C VAL A 158 16.69 -3.30 -2.77
N VAL A 159 15.75 -2.97 -3.64
CA VAL A 159 14.32 -2.94 -3.33
C VAL A 159 13.75 -4.32 -3.63
N ASN A 160 12.86 -4.81 -2.76
CA ASN A 160 12.28 -6.14 -2.84
C ASN A 160 13.36 -7.23 -2.99
N ALA A 161 14.26 -7.31 -2.00
CA ALA A 161 15.42 -8.20 -2.06
C ALA A 161 15.06 -9.69 -2.15
N ALA A 162 13.88 -10.07 -1.64
CA ALA A 162 13.34 -11.43 -1.74
C ALA A 162 12.74 -11.76 -3.12
N ASP A 163 12.53 -10.74 -3.98
CA ASP A 163 11.87 -10.89 -5.29
C ASP A 163 10.43 -11.41 -5.16
N GLU A 164 9.72 -10.90 -4.15
CA GLU A 164 8.35 -11.32 -3.83
C GLU A 164 7.37 -10.72 -4.83
N ASP A 165 6.55 -11.57 -5.43
CA ASP A 165 5.49 -11.12 -6.33
C ASP A 165 4.31 -10.53 -5.56
N PRO A 166 3.60 -9.52 -6.11
CA PRO A 166 2.39 -9.01 -5.48
C PRO A 166 1.30 -10.10 -5.40
N PRO A 167 0.49 -10.12 -4.32
CA PRO A 167 -0.60 -11.07 -4.18
C PRO A 167 -1.62 -10.90 -5.30
N LYS A 168 -2.23 -12.02 -5.68
CA LYS A 168 -3.22 -12.04 -6.75
C LYS A 168 -4.49 -11.33 -6.33
N ALA A 169 -5.02 -10.49 -7.21
CA ALA A 169 -6.28 -9.79 -7.02
C ALA A 169 -7.17 -9.91 -8.27
N PRO A 170 -8.50 -9.85 -8.12
CA PRO A 170 -9.44 -9.87 -9.24
C PRO A 170 -9.45 -8.53 -9.98
N HIS A 171 -8.33 -8.17 -10.58
CA HIS A 171 -8.10 -6.96 -11.33
C HIS A 171 -7.58 -7.30 -12.74
N GLU A 172 -7.73 -6.39 -13.70
CA GLU A 172 -7.25 -6.58 -15.08
C GLU A 172 -5.77 -6.92 -15.17
N GLN A 173 -4.98 -6.42 -14.23
CA GLN A 173 -3.54 -6.67 -14.14
C GLN A 173 -3.20 -7.92 -13.31
N GLY A 174 -4.19 -8.59 -12.69
CA GLY A 174 -4.00 -9.78 -11.87
C GLY A 174 -3.52 -9.50 -10.44
N TYR A 175 -3.30 -8.25 -10.07
CA TYR A 175 -2.91 -7.80 -8.74
C TYR A 175 -3.52 -6.41 -8.43
N ASP A 176 -3.52 -5.99 -7.17
CA ASP A 176 -3.96 -4.65 -6.77
C ASP A 176 -2.85 -3.62 -6.97
N ALA A 177 -2.90 -2.90 -8.09
CA ALA A 177 -1.92 -1.90 -8.50
C ALA A 177 -1.93 -0.61 -7.64
N PHE A 178 -2.91 -0.45 -6.73
CA PHE A 178 -3.00 0.72 -5.84
C PHE A 178 -2.23 0.51 -4.53
N THR A 179 -2.07 -0.75 -4.15
CA THR A 179 -1.41 -1.12 -2.89
C THR A 179 -0.05 -1.76 -3.13
N HIS A 180 0.12 -2.50 -4.21
CA HIS A 180 1.30 -3.30 -4.48
C HIS A 180 2.02 -2.86 -5.76
N SER A 181 3.34 -3.04 -5.78
CA SER A 181 4.18 -2.80 -6.96
C SER A 181 4.41 -4.10 -7.73
N PRO A 182 4.29 -4.12 -9.06
CA PRO A 182 4.62 -5.28 -9.88
C PRO A 182 6.12 -5.42 -10.13
N LEU A 183 6.90 -4.44 -9.69
CA LEU A 183 8.35 -4.50 -9.84
C LEU A 183 8.90 -5.53 -8.87
N GLY A 184 9.51 -6.58 -9.38
CA GLY A 184 10.30 -7.52 -8.61
C GLY A 184 11.52 -6.86 -7.99
N ARG A 185 12.58 -7.59 -7.82
CA ARG A 185 13.84 -7.06 -7.26
C ARG A 185 14.46 -5.99 -8.16
N VAL A 186 14.71 -4.81 -7.58
CA VAL A 186 15.40 -3.71 -8.26
C VAL A 186 16.68 -3.39 -7.51
N SER A 187 17.83 -3.48 -8.20
CA SER A 187 19.13 -3.11 -7.64
C SER A 187 19.60 -1.76 -8.16
N THR A 188 20.14 -0.94 -7.29
CA THR A 188 20.67 0.39 -7.59
C THR A 188 22.09 0.52 -7.07
N VAL A 189 22.93 1.22 -7.85
CA VAL A 189 24.29 1.61 -7.45
C VAL A 189 24.41 3.10 -7.64
N GLY A 190 24.93 3.79 -6.66
CA GLY A 190 25.16 5.23 -6.69
C GLY A 190 26.51 5.61 -6.14
N PHE A 191 26.94 6.80 -6.47
CA PHE A 191 28.10 7.44 -5.83
C PHE A 191 27.81 8.94 -5.66
N LYS A 192 28.39 9.49 -4.62
CA LYS A 192 28.36 10.93 -4.33
C LYS A 192 29.80 11.40 -4.17
N TYR A 193 30.18 12.44 -4.93
CA TYR A 193 31.50 13.09 -4.81
C TYR A 193 31.30 14.56 -4.47
N GLN A 194 32.05 15.02 -3.46
CA GLN A 194 32.06 16.42 -3.02
C GLN A 194 33.41 17.02 -3.42
N PHE A 195 33.38 18.19 -4.08
CA PHE A 195 34.56 18.94 -4.53
C PHE A 195 34.98 19.93 -3.45
#